data_e2c7bb64b9c8c00850e34aa428da014c
#
_entry.id   e2c7bb64b9c8c00850e34aa428da014c
#
_cell.length_a   1.000
_cell.length_b   1.000
_cell.length_c   1.000
_cell.angle_alpha   90.00
_cell.angle_beta   90.00
_cell.angle_gamma   90.00
#
_symmetry.space_group_name_H-M   'P 1'
#
loop_
_entity.id
_entity.type
_entity.pdbx_description
1 polymer ?
#
loop_
_entity_poly.entity_id
_entity_poly.type
_entity_poly.pdbx_seq_one_letter_code
_entity_poly.pdbx_strand_id
1 'polypeptide(L)'
;MKTGRKNNNSGFSLVELIIVIAIMAVLVGVMATSITSLTGRRVRKCADEIVTTLERTRVLTLGKEQNQVECVISYNDTTKEYTAQIRQGDVEVSNRVLGKEPIDIKVYFEGDSTGYSLTELKGSDSLLPYVSSSNGLHLVFNRASGAFEKDTCTANNVLKEYCQKIVVSNGTRTIEITTVG
;
A
#
# COMPACT_ATOMS: atom_id res chain seq x y z
N MET A 1 -42.16 58.41 -22.65
CA MET A 1 -42.28 57.80 -21.28
C MET A 1 -41.02 56.95 -21.05
N LYS A 2 -40.09 57.39 -20.15
CA LYS A 2 -38.89 56.63 -19.75
C LYS A 2 -39.23 55.89 -18.47
N THR A 3 -39.36 54.57 -18.55
CA THR A 3 -39.49 53.70 -17.36
C THR A 3 -38.11 53.55 -16.69
N GLY A 4 -37.95 54.25 -15.55
CA GLY A 4 -36.77 54.12 -14.73
C GLY A 4 -36.71 52.70 -14.12
N ARG A 5 -35.63 51.95 -14.47
CA ARG A 5 -35.30 50.65 -13.88
C ARG A 5 -34.75 50.90 -12.48
N LYS A 6 -35.55 50.55 -11.45
CA LYS A 6 -35.16 50.67 -10.04
C LYS A 6 -34.12 49.57 -9.74
N ASN A 7 -32.85 49.90 -9.65
CA ASN A 7 -31.82 48.99 -9.17
C ASN A 7 -31.99 48.83 -7.65
N ASN A 8 -32.52 47.69 -7.23
CA ASN A 8 -32.53 47.30 -5.81
C ASN A 8 -31.14 46.76 -5.47
N ASN A 9 -30.23 47.62 -5.12
CA ASN A 9 -28.99 47.26 -4.44
C ASN A 9 -29.30 47.05 -2.94
N SER A 10 -29.86 45.90 -2.60
CA SER A 10 -29.92 45.46 -1.20
C SER A 10 -28.54 44.95 -0.82
N GLY A 11 -27.79 45.73 -0.07
CA GLY A 11 -26.53 45.29 0.55
C GLY A 11 -26.81 44.24 1.61
N PHE A 12 -25.87 43.31 1.77
CA PHE A 12 -25.94 42.30 2.85
C PHE A 12 -25.90 42.97 4.24
N SER A 13 -26.77 42.53 5.12
CA SER A 13 -26.76 42.93 6.52
C SER A 13 -25.51 42.39 7.20
N LEU A 14 -24.89 43.16 8.09
CA LEU A 14 -23.76 42.74 8.93
C LEU A 14 -24.07 41.44 9.70
N VAL A 15 -25.31 41.30 10.17
CA VAL A 15 -25.78 40.10 10.88
C VAL A 15 -25.81 38.89 9.97
N GLU A 16 -26.24 39.04 8.72
CA GLU A 16 -26.26 37.96 7.72
C GLU A 16 -24.84 37.45 7.38
N LEU A 17 -23.86 38.37 7.30
CA LEU A 17 -22.47 37.99 7.10
C LEU A 17 -21.94 37.21 8.32
N ILE A 18 -22.24 37.63 9.56
CA ILE A 18 -21.79 36.92 10.75
C ILE A 18 -22.39 35.51 10.81
N ILE A 19 -23.67 35.34 10.47
CA ILE A 19 -24.32 34.03 10.45
C ILE A 19 -23.65 33.10 9.40
N VAL A 20 -23.35 33.61 8.21
CA VAL A 20 -22.70 32.84 7.14
C VAL A 20 -21.30 32.36 7.57
N ILE A 21 -20.48 33.25 8.14
CA ILE A 21 -19.14 32.85 8.60
C ILE A 21 -19.21 31.87 9.77
N ALA A 22 -20.18 31.98 10.66
CA ALA A 22 -20.39 31.06 11.77
C ALA A 22 -20.75 29.65 11.26
N ILE A 23 -21.66 29.54 10.30
CA ILE A 23 -22.03 28.27 9.67
C ILE A 23 -20.83 27.68 8.92
N MET A 24 -20.09 28.49 8.16
CA MET A 24 -18.89 28.04 7.44
C MET A 24 -17.82 27.50 8.40
N ALA A 25 -17.59 28.17 9.53
CA ALA A 25 -16.63 27.71 10.54
C ALA A 25 -16.99 26.33 11.10
N VAL A 26 -18.27 26.09 11.38
CA VAL A 26 -18.76 24.77 11.84
C VAL A 26 -18.59 23.72 10.76
N LEU A 27 -18.95 24.01 9.52
CA LEU A 27 -18.80 23.06 8.40
C LEU A 27 -17.35 22.67 8.15
N VAL A 28 -16.42 23.63 8.16
CA VAL A 28 -14.99 23.39 7.99
C VAL A 28 -14.45 22.54 9.15
N GLY A 29 -14.88 22.79 10.39
CA GLY A 29 -14.49 22.01 11.56
C GLY A 29 -14.89 20.52 11.44
N VAL A 30 -16.10 20.23 10.99
CA VAL A 30 -16.60 18.86 10.79
C VAL A 30 -15.88 18.15 9.66
N MET A 31 -15.59 18.85 8.55
CA MET A 31 -14.86 18.26 7.40
C MET A 31 -13.42 17.85 7.78
N ALA A 32 -12.72 18.64 8.58
CA ALA A 32 -11.35 18.36 8.98
C ALA A 32 -11.20 17.04 9.74
N THR A 33 -12.16 16.68 10.59
CA THR A 33 -12.14 15.42 11.36
C THR A 33 -12.49 14.20 10.51
N SER A 34 -13.29 14.34 9.46
CA SER A 34 -13.73 13.24 8.60
C SER A 34 -12.62 12.68 7.71
N ILE A 35 -11.71 13.52 7.23
CA ILE A 35 -10.62 13.14 6.32
C ILE A 35 -9.62 12.21 7.01
N THR A 36 -9.26 12.47 8.26
CA THR A 36 -8.30 11.68 9.05
C THR A 36 -8.80 10.25 9.30
N SER A 37 -10.09 10.07 9.48
CA SER A 37 -10.73 8.77 9.70
C SER A 37 -10.70 7.90 8.45
N LEU A 38 -10.92 8.46 7.28
CA LEU A 38 -10.94 7.73 6.00
C LEU A 38 -9.54 7.24 5.59
N THR A 39 -8.51 8.05 5.81
CA THR A 39 -7.12 7.71 5.48
C THR A 39 -6.60 6.58 6.37
N GLY A 40 -6.96 6.57 7.65
CA GLY A 40 -6.58 5.49 8.57
C GLY A 40 -7.18 4.11 8.19
N ARG A 41 -8.39 4.08 7.64
CA ARG A 41 -9.02 2.84 7.16
C ARG A 41 -8.32 2.26 5.93
N ARG A 42 -7.81 3.12 5.04
CA ARG A 42 -7.06 2.68 3.85
C ARG A 42 -5.75 1.99 4.21
N VAL A 43 -4.99 2.52 5.17
CA VAL A 43 -3.75 1.90 5.65
C VAL A 43 -4.04 0.52 6.25
N ARG A 44 -5.08 0.42 7.08
CA ARG A 44 -5.49 -0.85 7.67
C ARG A 44 -5.91 -1.87 6.60
N LYS A 45 -6.75 -1.46 5.66
CA LYS A 45 -7.16 -2.33 4.55
C LYS A 45 -5.97 -2.83 3.75
N CYS A 46 -5.01 -1.95 3.43
CA CYS A 46 -3.80 -2.33 2.72
C CYS A 46 -2.98 -3.36 3.51
N ALA A 47 -2.79 -3.15 4.82
CA ALA A 47 -2.08 -4.08 5.68
C ALA A 47 -2.80 -5.44 5.78
N ASP A 48 -4.11 -5.45 5.97
CA ASP A 48 -4.93 -6.67 6.04
C ASP A 48 -4.88 -7.46 4.71
N GLU A 49 -4.87 -6.79 3.55
CA GLU A 49 -4.74 -7.42 2.23
C GLU A 49 -3.34 -8.03 2.02
N ILE A 50 -2.28 -7.37 2.52
CA ILE A 50 -0.91 -7.92 2.49
C ILE A 50 -0.89 -9.23 3.30
N VAL A 51 -1.33 -9.19 4.55
CA VAL A 51 -1.35 -10.37 5.43
C VAL A 51 -2.13 -11.51 4.78
N THR A 52 -3.34 -11.24 4.30
CA THR A 52 -4.19 -12.25 3.63
C THR A 52 -3.50 -12.86 2.41
N THR A 53 -2.78 -12.03 1.63
CA THR A 53 -2.06 -12.52 0.44
C THR A 53 -0.88 -13.39 0.83
N LEU A 54 -0.12 -13.02 1.87
CA LEU A 54 1.00 -13.82 2.38
C LEU A 54 0.52 -15.16 2.95
N GLU A 55 -0.53 -15.17 3.77
CA GLU A 55 -1.14 -16.38 4.29
C GLU A 55 -1.62 -17.31 3.17
N ARG A 56 -2.27 -16.75 2.14
CA ARG A 56 -2.71 -17.51 0.99
C ARG A 56 -1.54 -18.11 0.21
N THR A 57 -0.46 -17.35 0.02
CA THR A 57 0.75 -17.83 -0.64
C THR A 57 1.36 -18.98 0.15
N ARG A 58 1.48 -18.84 1.46
CA ARG A 58 1.98 -19.89 2.37
C ARG A 58 1.16 -21.18 2.26
N VAL A 59 -0.16 -21.07 2.31
CA VAL A 59 -1.07 -22.22 2.18
C VAL A 59 -0.92 -22.89 0.81
N LEU A 60 -0.82 -22.12 -0.26
CA LEU A 60 -0.60 -22.66 -1.62
C LEU A 60 0.74 -23.37 -1.72
N THR A 61 1.80 -22.85 -1.11
CA THR A 61 3.13 -23.47 -1.08
C THR A 61 3.10 -24.82 -0.36
N LEU A 62 2.43 -24.91 0.78
CA LEU A 62 2.31 -26.16 1.56
C LEU A 62 1.47 -27.22 0.86
N GLY A 63 0.47 -26.81 0.08
CA GLY A 63 -0.50 -27.72 -0.56
C GLY A 63 -0.10 -28.23 -1.96
N LYS A 64 0.99 -27.76 -2.56
CA LYS A 64 1.35 -28.08 -3.95
C LYS A 64 2.57 -29.00 -4.03
N GLU A 65 2.51 -30.01 -4.89
CA GLU A 65 3.61 -30.99 -5.06
C GLU A 65 4.72 -30.53 -6.01
N GLN A 66 4.40 -29.64 -6.94
CA GLN A 66 5.34 -29.15 -7.96
C GLN A 66 5.15 -27.65 -8.18
N ASN A 67 6.23 -26.97 -8.56
CA ASN A 67 6.37 -25.54 -8.83
C ASN A 67 6.34 -24.67 -7.57
N GLN A 68 7.35 -23.84 -7.43
CA GLN A 68 7.43 -22.84 -6.36
C GLN A 68 6.32 -21.81 -6.52
N VAL A 69 5.73 -21.43 -5.38
CA VAL A 69 4.77 -20.35 -5.31
C VAL A 69 5.48 -19.13 -4.75
N GLU A 70 5.39 -18.02 -5.45
CA GLU A 70 5.93 -16.75 -5.01
C GLU A 70 4.83 -15.70 -4.81
N CYS A 71 5.05 -14.78 -3.89
CA CYS A 71 4.27 -13.56 -3.73
C CYS A 71 5.13 -12.38 -4.15
N VAL A 72 4.68 -11.61 -5.13
CA VAL A 72 5.36 -10.40 -5.61
C VAL A 72 4.52 -9.19 -5.20
N ILE A 73 5.07 -8.33 -4.36
CA ILE A 73 4.45 -7.05 -3.99
C ILE A 73 5.20 -5.96 -4.73
N SER A 74 4.51 -5.25 -5.62
CA SER A 74 5.09 -4.24 -6.50
C SER A 74 4.31 -2.93 -6.48
N TYR A 75 4.98 -1.87 -6.90
CA TYR A 75 4.38 -0.55 -7.09
C TYR A 75 4.41 -0.18 -8.58
N ASN A 76 3.28 0.29 -9.08
CA ASN A 76 3.15 0.75 -10.45
C ASN A 76 3.17 2.28 -10.49
N ASP A 77 4.25 2.84 -11.06
CA ASP A 77 4.43 4.29 -11.16
C ASP A 77 3.38 4.99 -12.03
N THR A 78 2.81 4.29 -13.01
CA THR A 78 1.82 4.87 -13.92
C THR A 78 0.45 4.98 -13.25
N THR A 79 -0.01 3.93 -12.58
CA THR A 79 -1.32 3.89 -11.93
C THR A 79 -1.29 4.38 -10.49
N LYS A 80 -0.09 4.55 -9.91
CA LYS A 80 0.15 4.90 -8.51
C LYS A 80 -0.49 3.91 -7.54
N GLU A 81 -0.42 2.63 -7.89
CA GLU A 81 -1.02 1.52 -7.15
C GLU A 81 0.02 0.53 -6.67
N TYR A 82 -0.22 0.01 -5.47
CA TYR A 82 0.46 -1.16 -4.94
C TYR A 82 -0.35 -2.41 -5.28
N THR A 83 0.31 -3.41 -5.82
CA THR A 83 -0.31 -4.68 -6.20
C THR A 83 0.41 -5.85 -5.56
N ALA A 84 -0.32 -6.91 -5.23
CA ALA A 84 0.23 -8.18 -4.82
C ALA A 84 -0.20 -9.27 -5.81
N GLN A 85 0.78 -9.95 -6.36
CA GLN A 85 0.58 -11.07 -7.28
C GLN A 85 1.04 -12.36 -6.60
N ILE A 86 0.23 -13.41 -6.73
CA ILE A 86 0.66 -14.77 -6.38
C ILE A 86 0.91 -15.49 -7.69
N ARG A 87 2.12 -16.01 -7.84
CA ARG A 87 2.55 -16.75 -9.01
C ARG A 87 2.92 -18.18 -8.64
N GLN A 88 2.64 -19.11 -9.54
CA GLN A 88 3.06 -20.50 -9.45
C GLN A 88 3.84 -20.84 -10.72
N GLY A 89 5.15 -20.79 -10.65
CA GLY A 89 5.99 -20.79 -11.84
C GLY A 89 5.63 -19.60 -12.75
N ASP A 90 5.37 -19.85 -14.02
CA ASP A 90 5.02 -18.81 -14.99
C ASP A 90 3.54 -18.40 -14.97
N VAL A 91 2.72 -19.04 -14.14
CA VAL A 91 1.27 -18.80 -14.08
C VAL A 91 0.92 -17.82 -12.96
N GLU A 92 0.22 -16.74 -13.31
CA GLU A 92 -0.40 -15.85 -12.33
C GLU A 92 -1.66 -16.51 -11.74
N VAL A 93 -1.64 -16.79 -10.44
CA VAL A 93 -2.77 -17.40 -9.71
C VAL A 93 -3.72 -16.33 -9.17
N SER A 94 -3.19 -15.19 -8.79
CA SER A 94 -3.96 -14.09 -8.22
C SER A 94 -3.22 -12.77 -8.39
N ASN A 95 -3.98 -11.70 -8.67
CA ASN A 95 -3.49 -10.32 -8.69
C ASN A 95 -4.48 -9.44 -7.95
N ARG A 96 -3.99 -8.67 -6.97
CA ARG A 96 -4.83 -7.80 -6.13
C ARG A 96 -4.21 -6.44 -5.96
N VAL A 97 -5.04 -5.42 -6.02
CA VAL A 97 -4.66 -4.05 -5.65
C VAL A 97 -4.72 -3.93 -4.13
N LEU A 98 -3.58 -3.65 -3.52
CA LEU A 98 -3.42 -3.46 -2.08
C LEU A 98 -3.84 -2.05 -1.65
N GLY A 99 -3.48 -1.06 -2.45
CA GLY A 99 -3.77 0.35 -2.17
C GLY A 99 -3.21 1.29 -3.23
N LYS A 100 -3.50 2.58 -3.04
CA LYS A 100 -3.00 3.70 -3.87
C LYS A 100 -2.38 4.77 -3.01
N GLU A 101 -1.59 5.65 -3.62
CA GLU A 101 -1.15 6.89 -2.95
C GLU A 101 -2.34 7.58 -2.24
N PRO A 102 -2.13 8.17 -1.05
CA PRO A 102 -0.86 8.46 -0.38
C PRO A 102 -0.36 7.34 0.57
N ILE A 103 -0.64 6.07 0.28
CA ILE A 103 -0.06 4.94 1.04
C ILE A 103 1.39 4.79 0.60
N ASP A 104 2.29 4.56 1.57
CA ASP A 104 3.70 4.21 1.36
C ASP A 104 3.97 2.85 2.02
N ILE A 105 4.65 1.96 1.28
CA ILE A 105 5.03 0.64 1.78
C ILE A 105 6.55 0.54 1.77
N LYS A 106 7.12 0.33 2.97
CA LYS A 106 8.55 0.12 3.18
C LYS A 106 8.82 -1.27 3.71
N VAL A 107 9.90 -1.87 3.23
CA VAL A 107 10.34 -3.21 3.62
C VAL A 107 11.64 -3.12 4.37
N TYR A 108 11.75 -3.87 5.45
CA TYR A 108 12.94 -3.97 6.29
C TYR A 108 13.42 -5.41 6.30
N PHE A 109 14.73 -5.59 6.19
CA PHE A 109 15.37 -6.90 6.16
C PHE A 109 16.13 -7.17 7.44
N GLU A 110 16.34 -8.43 7.73
CA GLU A 110 17.10 -8.84 8.92
C GLU A 110 18.53 -8.29 8.85
N GLY A 111 19.00 -7.72 9.97
CA GLY A 111 20.31 -7.11 10.06
C GLY A 111 20.45 -5.73 9.41
N ASP A 112 19.37 -5.19 8.81
CA ASP A 112 19.36 -3.89 8.14
C ASP A 112 18.26 -2.98 8.70
N SER A 113 18.66 -1.84 9.25
CA SER A 113 17.70 -0.85 9.77
C SER A 113 17.13 0.08 8.69
N THR A 114 17.59 -0.04 7.44
CA THR A 114 17.15 0.78 6.33
C THR A 114 15.81 0.28 5.80
N GLY A 115 14.84 1.18 5.70
CA GLY A 115 13.56 0.89 5.05
C GLY A 115 13.65 1.12 3.54
N TYR A 116 13.43 0.08 2.74
CA TYR A 116 13.46 0.14 1.28
C TYR A 116 12.05 0.31 0.71
N SER A 117 11.91 1.22 -0.26
CA SER A 117 10.69 1.31 -1.07
C SER A 117 10.58 0.12 -2.01
N LEU A 118 9.37 -0.27 -2.40
CA LEU A 118 9.17 -1.37 -3.35
C LEU A 118 9.78 -1.10 -4.73
N THR A 119 9.99 0.16 -5.10
CA THR A 119 10.66 0.54 -6.35
C THR A 119 12.17 0.29 -6.34
N GLU A 120 12.76 0.18 -5.15
CA GLU A 120 14.20 -0.08 -4.96
C GLU A 120 14.53 -1.58 -4.91
N LEU A 121 13.49 -2.42 -4.81
CA LEU A 121 13.63 -3.86 -4.72
C LEU A 121 13.52 -4.52 -6.09
N LYS A 122 14.35 -5.53 -6.32
CA LYS A 122 14.30 -6.38 -7.52
C LYS A 122 14.33 -7.83 -7.12
N GLY A 123 13.63 -8.67 -7.86
CA GLY A 123 13.72 -10.11 -7.71
C GLY A 123 15.14 -10.60 -7.96
N SER A 124 15.59 -11.58 -7.20
CA SER A 124 16.89 -12.23 -7.40
C SER A 124 16.75 -13.38 -8.39
N ASP A 125 17.37 -13.25 -9.57
CA ASP A 125 17.33 -14.27 -10.62
C ASP A 125 18.16 -15.54 -10.29
N SER A 126 18.97 -15.50 -9.23
CA SER A 126 20.01 -16.49 -9.03
C SER A 126 19.58 -17.80 -8.38
N LEU A 127 18.42 -17.84 -7.72
CA LEU A 127 18.02 -18.97 -6.88
C LEU A 127 16.73 -19.66 -7.33
N LEU A 128 15.89 -18.97 -8.06
CA LEU A 128 14.61 -19.50 -8.50
C LEU A 128 14.43 -19.28 -10.00
N PRO A 129 14.28 -20.33 -10.79
CA PRO A 129 14.14 -20.20 -12.25
C PRO A 129 12.88 -19.44 -12.69
N TYR A 130 12.01 -19.11 -11.74
CA TYR A 130 10.72 -18.45 -11.99
C TYR A 130 10.62 -17.02 -11.43
N VAL A 131 11.63 -16.56 -10.68
CA VAL A 131 11.62 -15.18 -10.18
C VAL A 131 11.91 -14.25 -11.34
N SER A 132 10.88 -13.58 -11.81
CA SER A 132 11.06 -12.59 -12.86
C SER A 132 11.83 -11.39 -12.30
N SER A 133 12.70 -10.76 -13.10
CA SER A 133 13.45 -9.55 -12.79
C SER A 133 12.55 -8.30 -12.58
N SER A 134 11.27 -8.49 -12.24
CA SER A 134 10.33 -7.42 -11.98
C SER A 134 10.68 -6.70 -10.69
N ASN A 135 10.48 -5.38 -10.69
CA ASN A 135 10.65 -4.57 -9.49
C ASN A 135 9.61 -4.95 -8.43
N GLY A 136 10.06 -5.05 -7.19
CA GLY A 136 9.19 -5.33 -6.06
C GLY A 136 9.80 -6.26 -5.03
N LEU A 137 9.02 -6.55 -4.00
CA LEU A 137 9.35 -7.51 -2.96
C LEU A 137 8.90 -8.90 -3.43
N HIS A 138 9.85 -9.81 -3.59
CA HIS A 138 9.61 -11.20 -3.94
C HIS A 138 9.74 -12.07 -2.69
N LEU A 139 8.67 -12.76 -2.33
CA LEU A 139 8.60 -13.61 -1.15
C LEU A 139 8.27 -15.04 -1.57
N VAL A 140 9.15 -15.94 -1.21
CA VAL A 140 9.00 -17.39 -1.44
C VAL A 140 8.97 -18.09 -0.09
N PHE A 141 8.10 -19.06 0.04
CA PHE A 141 7.94 -19.84 1.25
C PHE A 141 8.53 -21.23 1.08
N ASN A 142 9.24 -21.68 2.10
CA ASN A 142 9.73 -23.06 2.17
C ASN A 142 8.56 -24.03 2.29
N ARG A 143 8.52 -25.02 1.42
CA ARG A 143 7.44 -26.01 1.37
C ARG A 143 7.36 -26.86 2.62
N ALA A 144 8.51 -27.21 3.21
CA ALA A 144 8.53 -28.12 4.36
C ALA A 144 8.15 -27.44 5.68
N SER A 145 8.57 -26.16 5.85
CA SER A 145 8.36 -25.41 7.08
C SER A 145 7.28 -24.32 6.99
N GLY A 146 6.99 -23.86 5.76
CA GLY A 146 6.15 -22.68 5.54
C GLY A 146 6.81 -21.37 5.97
N ALA A 147 8.12 -21.39 6.25
CA ALA A 147 8.90 -20.19 6.54
C ALA A 147 9.33 -19.46 5.26
N PHE A 148 9.71 -18.20 5.37
CA PHE A 148 10.31 -17.48 4.24
C PHE A 148 11.65 -18.10 3.83
N GLU A 149 11.87 -18.18 2.52
CA GLU A 149 13.17 -18.56 1.97
C GLU A 149 14.15 -17.39 2.04
N LYS A 150 15.46 -17.73 2.17
CA LYS A 150 16.53 -16.73 2.04
C LYS A 150 16.63 -16.21 0.60
N ASP A 151 17.22 -15.02 0.47
CA ASP A 151 17.66 -14.48 -0.82
C ASP A 151 16.53 -14.23 -1.81
N THR A 152 15.38 -13.74 -1.32
CA THR A 152 14.19 -13.51 -2.14
C THR A 152 14.24 -12.25 -2.98
N CYS A 153 15.11 -11.26 -2.63
CA CYS A 153 15.24 -10.03 -3.41
C CYS A 153 16.57 -9.31 -3.19
N THR A 154 16.88 -8.38 -4.09
CA THR A 154 18.02 -7.49 -3.99
C THR A 154 17.57 -6.04 -3.87
N ALA A 155 18.26 -5.26 -3.05
CA ALA A 155 18.14 -3.82 -3.00
C ALA A 155 19.52 -3.18 -3.29
N ASN A 156 19.57 -2.23 -4.21
CA ASN A 156 20.84 -1.59 -4.63
C ASN A 156 21.92 -2.61 -5.07
N ASN A 157 21.53 -3.69 -5.75
CA ASN A 157 22.39 -4.81 -6.14
C ASN A 157 23.03 -5.59 -4.97
N VAL A 158 22.54 -5.41 -3.75
CA VAL A 158 22.92 -6.20 -2.58
C VAL A 158 21.80 -7.18 -2.27
N LEU A 159 22.16 -8.45 -2.18
CA LEU A 159 21.25 -9.50 -1.78
C LEU A 159 20.71 -9.25 -0.37
N LYS A 160 19.41 -9.33 -0.19
CA LYS A 160 18.73 -9.15 1.09
C LYS A 160 18.23 -10.50 1.60
N GLU A 161 18.71 -10.84 2.79
CA GLU A 161 18.21 -12.00 3.51
C GLU A 161 16.89 -11.63 4.19
N TYR A 162 16.05 -12.55 4.45
CA TYR A 162 14.78 -12.46 5.17
C TYR A 162 14.12 -11.07 5.32
N CYS A 163 12.96 -10.91 4.72
CA CYS A 163 12.07 -9.81 5.04
C CYS A 163 11.61 -9.93 6.50
N GLN A 164 12.03 -9.00 7.35
CA GLN A 164 11.70 -8.98 8.77
C GLN A 164 10.36 -8.28 9.02
N LYS A 165 10.14 -7.17 8.30
CA LYS A 165 9.02 -6.28 8.57
C LYS A 165 8.59 -5.54 7.31
N ILE A 166 7.28 -5.46 7.10
CA ILE A 166 6.64 -4.60 6.10
C ILE A 166 5.90 -3.49 6.84
N VAL A 167 6.18 -2.25 6.51
CA VAL A 167 5.58 -1.07 7.13
C VAL A 167 4.69 -0.38 6.13
N VAL A 168 3.40 -0.27 6.45
CA VAL A 168 2.40 0.44 5.65
C VAL A 168 2.06 1.75 6.34
N SER A 169 2.24 2.87 5.65
CA SER A 169 2.08 4.20 6.22
C SER A 169 1.37 5.15 5.24
N ASN A 170 0.77 6.21 5.75
CA ASN A 170 0.26 7.33 4.95
C ASN A 170 0.68 8.70 5.54
N GLY A 171 1.78 8.71 6.32
CA GLY A 171 2.26 9.90 7.02
C GLY A 171 1.52 10.22 8.33
N THR A 172 0.25 9.78 8.49
CA THR A 172 -0.54 10.00 9.71
C THR A 172 -0.66 8.75 10.57
N ARG A 173 -0.78 7.60 9.92
CA ARG A 173 -0.91 6.29 10.57
C ARG A 173 0.09 5.32 9.98
N THR A 174 0.67 4.50 10.84
CA THR A 174 1.61 3.45 10.47
C THR A 174 1.13 2.12 11.04
N ILE A 175 1.23 1.06 10.24
CA ILE A 175 0.98 -0.32 10.66
C ILE A 175 2.20 -1.14 10.27
N GLU A 176 2.72 -1.90 11.21
CA GLU A 176 3.84 -2.81 11.01
C GLU A 176 3.33 -4.24 10.91
N ILE A 177 3.77 -4.95 9.90
CA ILE A 177 3.51 -6.38 9.68
C ILE A 177 4.85 -7.08 9.88
N THR A 178 4.97 -7.86 10.95
CA THR A 178 6.17 -8.64 11.23
C THR A 178 6.03 -10.00 10.55
N THR A 179 7.05 -10.37 9.80
CA THR A 179 7.06 -11.60 8.99
C THR A 179 7.82 -12.75 9.67
N VAL A 180 8.26 -12.54 10.90
CA VAL A 180 8.96 -13.57 11.69
C VAL A 180 7.98 -14.69 12.03
N GLY A 181 8.27 -15.87 11.54
CA GLY A 181 7.59 -17.12 11.86
C GLY A 181 8.40 -17.95 12.85
#